data_4903eccac6a9d6411314ff69ee9df78e
#
_entry.id   4903eccac6a9d6411314ff69ee9df78e
#
_cell.length_a   1.000
_cell.length_b   1.000
_cell.length_c   1.000
_cell.angle_alpha   90.00
_cell.angle_beta   90.00
_cell.angle_gamma   90.00
#
_symmetry.space_group_name_H-M   'P 1'
#
loop_
_entity.id
_entity.type
_entity.pdbx_description
1 polymer ?
#
loop_
_entity_poly.entity_id
_entity_poly.type
_entity_poly.pdbx_seq_one_letter_code
_entity_poly.pdbx_strand_id
1 'polypeptide(L)'
;MTDLANSTIDSVRKALSTGETTVCQLTKAFLDRIERLDRHGPSLNSIRVTNPDVMAIANKHDASRRKIPRPLEGIPILLKDNIATGDRQPTTAGSLALADAKARRDATVTRLLREAGALILGKANLTEFANFLAVGMPSGYSSLGGQVRNAWAPDLFKHNTPVVQPGGSSAGSGVAVAAGLAVASIGSETSGSLLSPANQSGVVTVKPTVGLISRAGILPISHSQDTAGPMTRSVRDAAILLNVLAQYDPLDPPTAKLRRPADYADGLGTDGARGMRIGVPVAPDDPGRDIYFGPLNKRARKVMDHAIEALQDLGAVIVRAPMPVQGWIGAPGTDMPVLDTNPESPHRYTVRRVSTVFVYEIKHDLNEYLTEWLRGTKMRTMEDIIAFNAAHSEQCLRFGQDLFRAAQATKGDLSEPEYKNARRLDLMTAGRMGMDAYMDEHRLDAVLFPGNAGAGIAAKPGYPSVQVPAGFTSGVGKIATPDFPQGATFAGRAWSEGKLLRIAYAFEQATQARRVPPGCEG
;
A
#
# COMPACT_ATOMS: atom_id res chain seq x y z
N MET A 1 -28.04 6.82 11.60
CA MET A 1 -27.28 6.62 10.34
C MET A 1 -25.87 6.23 10.74
N THR A 2 -25.34 5.11 10.22
CA THR A 2 -23.99 4.64 10.55
C THR A 2 -22.97 5.73 10.18
N ASP A 3 -22.07 6.09 11.11
CA ASP A 3 -20.97 7.04 10.84
C ASP A 3 -19.99 6.41 9.85
N LEU A 4 -20.12 6.73 8.56
CA LEU A 4 -19.30 6.16 7.50
C LEU A 4 -17.83 6.56 7.60
N ALA A 5 -17.53 7.75 8.11
CA ALA A 5 -16.17 8.26 8.27
C ALA A 5 -15.35 7.44 9.28
N ASN A 6 -16.02 6.85 10.27
CA ASN A 6 -15.42 6.04 11.33
C ASN A 6 -15.87 4.56 11.31
N SER A 7 -16.61 4.13 10.25
CA SER A 7 -17.10 2.75 10.18
C SER A 7 -15.93 1.73 10.18
N THR A 8 -16.09 0.68 10.97
CA THR A 8 -15.21 -0.49 11.04
C THR A 8 -15.96 -1.74 10.56
N ILE A 9 -15.25 -2.83 10.29
CA ILE A 9 -15.87 -4.11 9.94
C ILE A 9 -16.84 -4.53 11.05
N ASP A 10 -16.43 -4.43 12.31
CA ASP A 10 -17.29 -4.83 13.45
C ASP A 10 -18.50 -3.92 13.63
N SER A 11 -18.37 -2.59 13.46
CA SER A 11 -19.50 -1.66 13.56
C SER A 11 -20.54 -1.89 12.45
N VAL A 12 -20.08 -2.14 11.23
CA VAL A 12 -20.96 -2.46 10.09
C VAL A 12 -21.64 -3.82 10.29
N ARG A 13 -20.90 -4.86 10.71
CA ARG A 13 -21.48 -6.18 11.02
C ARG A 13 -22.58 -6.06 12.10
N LYS A 14 -22.32 -5.27 13.14
CA LYS A 14 -23.32 -4.99 14.18
C LYS A 14 -24.57 -4.34 13.59
N ALA A 15 -24.43 -3.24 12.84
CA ALA A 15 -25.56 -2.52 12.25
C ALA A 15 -26.39 -3.41 11.30
N LEU A 16 -25.73 -4.25 10.48
CA LEU A 16 -26.40 -5.22 9.62
C LEU A 16 -27.12 -6.31 10.44
N SER A 17 -26.52 -6.82 11.51
CA SER A 17 -27.10 -7.91 12.32
C SER A 17 -28.30 -7.44 13.14
N THR A 18 -28.29 -6.21 13.64
CA THR A 18 -29.40 -5.62 14.39
C THR A 18 -30.53 -5.09 13.49
N GLY A 19 -30.31 -5.01 12.17
CA GLY A 19 -31.28 -4.43 11.24
C GLY A 19 -31.32 -2.90 11.25
N GLU A 20 -30.34 -2.24 11.87
CA GLU A 20 -30.19 -0.77 11.81
C GLU A 20 -29.99 -0.29 10.37
N THR A 21 -29.36 -1.12 9.53
CA THR A 21 -29.19 -0.87 8.10
C THR A 21 -29.29 -2.18 7.31
N THR A 22 -29.44 -2.07 5.99
CA THR A 22 -29.32 -3.19 5.05
C THR A 22 -28.07 -3.01 4.19
N VAL A 23 -27.65 -4.07 3.50
CA VAL A 23 -26.50 -3.99 2.58
C VAL A 23 -26.77 -2.97 1.47
N CYS A 24 -28.00 -2.91 0.96
CA CYS A 24 -28.42 -1.92 -0.04
C CYS A 24 -28.34 -0.50 0.47
N GLN A 25 -28.88 -0.23 1.67
CA GLN A 25 -28.85 1.11 2.27
C GLN A 25 -27.41 1.56 2.52
N LEU A 26 -26.57 0.67 3.08
CA LEU A 26 -25.17 0.91 3.33
C LEU A 26 -24.40 1.19 2.02
N THR A 27 -24.62 0.37 1.01
CA THR A 27 -23.97 0.53 -0.31
C THR A 27 -24.35 1.86 -0.93
N LYS A 28 -25.63 2.21 -0.92
CA LYS A 28 -26.12 3.49 -1.42
C LYS A 28 -25.45 4.65 -0.69
N ALA A 29 -25.36 4.60 0.64
CA ALA A 29 -24.73 5.65 1.44
C ALA A 29 -23.25 5.85 1.08
N PHE A 30 -22.50 4.77 0.83
CA PHE A 30 -21.12 4.87 0.33
C PHE A 30 -21.05 5.45 -1.09
N LEU A 31 -21.95 5.07 -1.99
CA LEU A 31 -21.99 5.63 -3.35
C LEU A 31 -22.32 7.14 -3.33
N ASP A 32 -23.31 7.56 -2.53
CA ASP A 32 -23.67 8.97 -2.36
C ASP A 32 -22.48 9.78 -1.77
N ARG A 33 -21.73 9.17 -0.85
CA ARG A 33 -20.53 9.78 -0.27
C ARG A 33 -19.37 9.87 -1.29
N ILE A 34 -19.18 8.86 -2.12
CA ILE A 34 -18.23 8.89 -3.23
C ILE A 34 -18.58 10.04 -4.18
N GLU A 35 -19.83 10.16 -4.56
CA GLU A 35 -20.28 11.25 -5.44
C GLU A 35 -19.97 12.62 -4.82
N ARG A 36 -20.25 12.80 -3.53
CA ARG A 36 -20.07 14.06 -2.82
C ARG A 36 -18.60 14.45 -2.60
N LEU A 37 -17.73 13.50 -2.23
CA LEU A 37 -16.35 13.80 -1.81
C LEU A 37 -15.29 13.45 -2.84
N ASP A 38 -15.52 12.44 -3.65
CA ASP A 38 -14.53 11.93 -4.60
C ASP A 38 -14.71 12.53 -5.99
N ARG A 39 -15.97 12.72 -6.44
CA ARG A 39 -16.31 13.29 -7.75
C ARG A 39 -16.51 14.79 -7.70
N HIS A 40 -17.16 15.28 -6.64
CA HIS A 40 -17.45 16.69 -6.39
C HIS A 40 -16.78 17.16 -5.11
N GLY A 41 -17.11 18.35 -4.60
CA GLY A 41 -16.53 18.93 -3.40
C GLY A 41 -15.00 18.96 -3.45
N PRO A 42 -14.30 18.30 -2.50
CA PRO A 42 -12.84 18.23 -2.50
C PRO A 42 -12.25 17.48 -3.71
N SER A 43 -13.10 16.76 -4.47
CA SER A 43 -12.72 16.05 -5.70
C SER A 43 -11.49 15.18 -5.50
N LEU A 44 -11.53 14.28 -4.52
CA LEU A 44 -10.38 13.49 -4.08
C LEU A 44 -9.80 12.59 -5.18
N ASN A 45 -10.65 12.19 -6.15
CA ASN A 45 -10.27 11.36 -7.29
C ASN A 45 -9.56 10.05 -6.87
N SER A 46 -9.98 9.51 -5.73
CA SER A 46 -9.39 8.31 -5.14
C SER A 46 -9.96 7.01 -5.72
N ILE A 47 -11.13 7.08 -6.34
CA ILE A 47 -11.83 5.94 -6.95
C ILE A 47 -11.85 6.12 -8.46
N ARG A 48 -11.22 5.21 -9.21
CA ARG A 48 -11.22 5.26 -10.66
C ARG A 48 -12.58 4.87 -11.24
N VAL A 49 -13.15 3.78 -10.76
CA VAL A 49 -14.46 3.29 -11.22
C VAL A 49 -15.20 2.59 -10.08
N THR A 50 -16.50 2.86 -9.95
CA THR A 50 -17.41 2.08 -9.12
C THR A 50 -17.87 0.83 -9.86
N ASN A 51 -18.14 -0.25 -9.14
CA ASN A 51 -18.65 -1.48 -9.72
C ASN A 51 -20.07 -1.25 -10.27
N PRO A 52 -20.30 -1.41 -11.59
CA PRO A 52 -21.61 -1.15 -12.19
C PRO A 52 -22.71 -2.12 -11.73
N ASP A 53 -22.33 -3.26 -11.12
CA ASP A 53 -23.27 -4.28 -10.62
C ASP A 53 -23.46 -4.20 -9.10
N VAL A 54 -22.84 -3.23 -8.42
CA VAL A 54 -22.76 -3.22 -6.96
C VAL A 54 -24.12 -3.22 -6.27
N MET A 55 -25.09 -2.47 -6.77
CA MET A 55 -26.45 -2.43 -6.20
C MET A 55 -27.22 -3.74 -6.42
N ALA A 56 -27.03 -4.38 -7.58
CA ALA A 56 -27.63 -5.70 -7.82
C ALA A 56 -27.04 -6.78 -6.91
N ILE A 57 -25.73 -6.69 -6.61
CA ILE A 57 -25.04 -7.56 -5.66
C ILE A 57 -25.53 -7.29 -4.24
N ALA A 58 -25.67 -6.03 -3.84
CA ALA A 58 -26.20 -5.65 -2.52
C ALA A 58 -27.62 -6.20 -2.29
N ASN A 59 -28.51 -6.09 -3.29
CA ASN A 59 -29.86 -6.69 -3.25
C ASN A 59 -29.81 -8.20 -3.04
N LYS A 60 -28.89 -8.92 -3.69
CA LYS A 60 -28.74 -10.38 -3.49
C LYS A 60 -28.30 -10.70 -2.06
N HIS A 61 -27.41 -9.88 -1.47
CA HIS A 61 -27.00 -10.07 -0.07
C HIS A 61 -28.19 -9.90 0.88
N ASP A 62 -29.01 -8.87 0.70
CA ASP A 62 -30.21 -8.63 1.53
C ASP A 62 -31.26 -9.75 1.38
N ALA A 63 -31.44 -10.27 0.14
CA ALA A 63 -32.38 -11.34 -0.13
C ALA A 63 -31.93 -12.72 0.40
N SER A 64 -30.62 -12.93 0.55
CA SER A 64 -30.02 -14.22 0.93
C SER A 64 -29.47 -14.26 2.35
N ARG A 65 -30.11 -13.55 3.32
CA ARG A 65 -29.68 -13.50 4.72
C ARG A 65 -29.41 -14.91 5.27
N ARG A 66 -28.14 -15.15 5.61
CA ARG A 66 -27.69 -16.44 6.19
C ARG A 66 -27.93 -16.44 7.69
N LYS A 67 -28.26 -17.61 8.27
CA LYS A 67 -28.32 -17.79 9.73
C LYS A 67 -26.98 -17.50 10.40
N ILE A 68 -25.87 -17.88 9.73
CA ILE A 68 -24.50 -17.60 10.16
C ILE A 68 -23.87 -16.73 9.06
N PRO A 69 -23.65 -15.43 9.33
CA PRO A 69 -23.01 -14.53 8.37
C PRO A 69 -21.56 -14.96 8.09
N ARG A 70 -21.11 -14.76 6.85
CA ARG A 70 -19.70 -14.90 6.48
C ARG A 70 -18.86 -13.79 7.17
N PRO A 71 -17.53 -13.95 7.28
CA PRO A 71 -16.67 -12.98 7.98
C PRO A 71 -16.79 -11.54 7.46
N LEU A 72 -17.02 -11.32 6.17
CA LEU A 72 -17.12 -10.01 5.53
C LEU A 72 -18.49 -9.78 4.87
N GLU A 73 -19.55 -10.45 5.35
CA GLU A 73 -20.88 -10.38 4.74
C GLU A 73 -21.37 -8.94 4.59
N GLY A 74 -21.56 -8.50 3.33
CA GLY A 74 -22.05 -7.18 3.01
C GLY A 74 -21.08 -6.01 3.30
N ILE A 75 -19.83 -6.26 3.62
CA ILE A 75 -18.81 -5.21 3.88
C ILE A 75 -18.32 -4.62 2.56
N PRO A 76 -18.51 -3.29 2.31
CA PRO A 76 -18.00 -2.63 1.11
C PRO A 76 -16.49 -2.43 1.16
N ILE A 77 -15.78 -3.01 0.15
CA ILE A 77 -14.32 -2.97 0.02
C ILE A 77 -13.93 -2.47 -1.38
N LEU A 78 -12.90 -1.62 -1.43
CA LEU A 78 -12.26 -1.20 -2.68
C LEU A 78 -11.02 -2.07 -2.98
N LEU A 79 -10.73 -2.24 -4.26
CA LEU A 79 -9.51 -2.88 -4.72
C LEU A 79 -8.67 -1.90 -5.52
N LYS A 80 -7.37 -1.84 -5.27
CA LYS A 80 -6.44 -1.07 -6.13
C LYS A 80 -6.58 -1.54 -7.58
N ASP A 81 -6.52 -0.62 -8.54
CA ASP A 81 -6.80 -0.92 -9.95
C ASP A 81 -5.74 -1.77 -10.68
N ASN A 82 -4.81 -2.34 -9.95
CA ASN A 82 -3.93 -3.40 -10.45
C ASN A 82 -4.36 -4.81 -9.99
N ILE A 83 -5.44 -4.94 -9.20
CA ILE A 83 -5.98 -6.22 -8.71
C ILE A 83 -7.13 -6.66 -9.61
N ALA A 84 -7.01 -7.83 -10.23
CA ALA A 84 -7.97 -8.33 -11.19
C ALA A 84 -9.34 -8.63 -10.58
N THR A 85 -10.39 -8.25 -11.31
CA THR A 85 -11.78 -8.67 -11.06
C THR A 85 -12.37 -9.27 -12.33
N GLY A 86 -12.88 -10.50 -12.24
CA GLY A 86 -13.46 -11.26 -13.37
C GLY A 86 -14.86 -10.81 -13.78
N ASP A 87 -15.23 -9.57 -13.46
CA ASP A 87 -16.51 -8.94 -13.74
C ASP A 87 -16.42 -7.86 -14.85
N ARG A 88 -17.35 -6.91 -14.86
CA ARG A 88 -17.39 -5.84 -15.86
C ARG A 88 -16.37 -4.72 -15.62
N GLN A 89 -15.75 -4.66 -14.44
CA GLN A 89 -14.77 -3.64 -14.11
C GLN A 89 -13.45 -3.89 -14.86
N PRO A 90 -12.88 -2.89 -15.54
CA PRO A 90 -11.54 -3.04 -16.12
C PRO A 90 -10.47 -3.09 -15.03
N THR A 91 -9.32 -3.70 -15.35
CA THR A 91 -8.12 -3.72 -14.52
C THR A 91 -6.98 -3.10 -15.32
N THR A 92 -6.58 -1.88 -14.99
CA THR A 92 -5.84 -1.03 -15.91
C THR A 92 -4.47 -0.58 -15.41
N ALA A 93 -4.16 -0.79 -14.12
CA ALA A 93 -3.00 -0.18 -13.47
C ALA A 93 -2.89 1.34 -13.69
N GLY A 94 -4.03 2.02 -13.94
CA GLY A 94 -4.10 3.44 -14.23
C GLY A 94 -3.67 3.84 -15.64
N SER A 95 -3.32 2.90 -16.50
CA SER A 95 -2.80 3.18 -17.84
C SER A 95 -3.90 3.32 -18.89
N LEU A 96 -3.81 4.37 -19.70
CA LEU A 96 -4.69 4.56 -20.86
C LEU A 96 -4.55 3.42 -21.88
N ALA A 97 -3.37 2.83 -22.02
CA ALA A 97 -3.13 1.66 -22.88
C ALA A 97 -3.98 0.43 -22.48
N LEU A 98 -4.41 0.36 -21.23
CA LEU A 98 -5.20 -0.73 -20.66
C LEU A 98 -6.64 -0.30 -20.30
N ALA A 99 -7.14 0.84 -20.81
CA ALA A 99 -8.43 1.42 -20.42
C ALA A 99 -9.60 0.42 -20.50
N ASP A 100 -9.64 -0.42 -21.55
CA ASP A 100 -10.68 -1.42 -21.78
C ASP A 100 -10.30 -2.84 -21.36
N ALA A 101 -9.12 -3.01 -20.78
CA ALA A 101 -8.60 -4.32 -20.40
C ALA A 101 -9.42 -4.92 -19.25
N LYS A 102 -10.01 -6.08 -19.47
CA LYS A 102 -10.78 -6.85 -18.48
C LYS A 102 -10.02 -8.10 -18.09
N ALA A 103 -10.07 -8.44 -16.82
CA ALA A 103 -9.50 -9.69 -16.37
C ALA A 103 -10.34 -10.89 -16.84
N ARG A 104 -9.70 -12.03 -17.09
CA ARG A 104 -10.37 -13.30 -17.46
C ARG A 104 -11.07 -13.94 -16.26
N ARG A 105 -10.56 -13.68 -15.05
CA ARG A 105 -11.02 -14.22 -13.77
C ARG A 105 -10.65 -13.29 -12.63
N ASP A 106 -11.21 -13.49 -11.46
CA ASP A 106 -10.82 -12.80 -10.23
C ASP A 106 -9.36 -13.13 -9.87
N ALA A 107 -8.62 -12.14 -9.38
CA ALA A 107 -7.42 -12.40 -8.60
C ALA A 107 -7.76 -13.25 -7.37
N THR A 108 -6.82 -14.02 -6.85
CA THR A 108 -7.07 -14.83 -5.65
C THR A 108 -7.57 -13.99 -4.48
N VAL A 109 -7.00 -12.81 -4.24
CA VAL A 109 -7.49 -11.88 -3.21
C VAL A 109 -8.94 -11.45 -3.45
N THR A 110 -9.34 -11.20 -4.70
CA THR A 110 -10.72 -10.82 -5.05
C THR A 110 -11.68 -11.97 -4.79
N ARG A 111 -11.33 -13.19 -5.21
CA ARG A 111 -12.11 -14.41 -4.99
C ARG A 111 -12.31 -14.66 -3.51
N LEU A 112 -11.26 -14.64 -2.71
CA LEU A 112 -11.33 -14.86 -1.26
C LEU A 112 -12.21 -13.84 -0.54
N LEU A 113 -12.13 -12.56 -0.92
CA LEU A 113 -13.00 -11.52 -0.38
C LEU A 113 -14.48 -11.78 -0.71
N ARG A 114 -14.79 -12.15 -1.97
CA ARG A 114 -16.17 -12.49 -2.38
C ARG A 114 -16.68 -13.74 -1.67
N GLU A 115 -15.87 -14.77 -1.53
CA GLU A 115 -16.19 -15.99 -0.77
C GLU A 115 -16.46 -15.67 0.71
N ALA A 116 -15.71 -14.75 1.29
CA ALA A 116 -15.94 -14.23 2.64
C ALA A 116 -17.16 -13.31 2.76
N GLY A 117 -17.80 -12.95 1.66
CA GLY A 117 -19.02 -12.14 1.62
C GLY A 117 -18.80 -10.65 1.42
N ALA A 118 -17.60 -10.20 1.12
CA ALA A 118 -17.32 -8.80 0.83
C ALA A 118 -18.04 -8.31 -0.44
N LEU A 119 -18.46 -7.06 -0.42
CA LEU A 119 -19.01 -6.37 -1.57
C LEU A 119 -17.91 -5.52 -2.21
N ILE A 120 -17.47 -5.92 -3.40
CA ILE A 120 -16.46 -5.14 -4.14
C ILE A 120 -17.12 -3.88 -4.70
N LEU A 121 -16.84 -2.74 -4.05
CA LEU A 121 -17.47 -1.46 -4.33
C LEU A 121 -16.95 -0.82 -5.62
N GLY A 122 -15.68 -1.07 -5.95
CA GLY A 122 -15.04 -0.48 -7.12
C GLY A 122 -13.53 -0.66 -7.13
N LYS A 123 -12.87 0.07 -8.05
CA LYS A 123 -11.42 0.12 -8.21
C LYS A 123 -10.89 1.46 -7.69
N ALA A 124 -9.96 1.41 -6.76
CA ALA A 124 -9.24 2.57 -6.27
C ALA A 124 -8.17 3.02 -7.29
N ASN A 125 -8.07 4.32 -7.48
CA ASN A 125 -7.05 4.93 -8.32
C ASN A 125 -5.64 4.72 -7.72
N LEU A 126 -4.59 4.88 -8.53
CA LEU A 126 -3.23 4.55 -8.13
C LEU A 126 -2.22 5.40 -8.91
N THR A 127 -0.95 5.34 -8.52
CA THR A 127 0.12 5.81 -9.40
C THR A 127 0.32 4.80 -10.53
N GLU A 128 0.36 5.26 -11.77
CA GLU A 128 0.39 4.41 -12.97
C GLU A 128 1.50 3.34 -12.91
N PHE A 129 1.14 2.11 -13.30
CA PHE A 129 1.99 0.92 -13.17
C PHE A 129 2.67 0.80 -11.81
N ALA A 130 1.90 1.06 -10.75
CA ALA A 130 2.38 1.02 -9.37
C ALA A 130 3.62 1.91 -9.11
N ASN A 131 3.73 3.05 -9.82
CA ASN A 131 4.84 4.01 -9.78
C ASN A 131 6.12 3.54 -10.50
N PHE A 132 5.98 2.65 -11.49
CA PHE A 132 7.14 2.13 -12.23
C PHE A 132 7.10 2.43 -13.74
N LEU A 133 6.36 3.46 -14.18
CA LEU A 133 6.37 3.92 -15.58
C LEU A 133 7.52 4.89 -15.86
N ALA A 134 7.68 5.90 -15.01
CA ALA A 134 8.65 6.98 -15.21
C ALA A 134 9.26 7.47 -13.87
N VAL A 135 10.50 7.92 -13.94
CA VAL A 135 11.20 8.57 -12.83
C VAL A 135 10.55 9.93 -12.52
N GLY A 136 10.35 10.23 -11.23
CA GLY A 136 9.84 11.53 -10.81
C GLY A 136 8.35 11.79 -11.08
N MET A 137 7.60 10.78 -11.50
CA MET A 137 6.14 10.88 -11.61
C MET A 137 5.50 11.11 -10.23
N PRO A 138 4.58 12.08 -10.07
CA PRO A 138 3.94 12.35 -8.80
C PRO A 138 3.15 11.14 -8.29
N SER A 139 3.22 10.89 -6.97
CA SER A 139 2.39 9.85 -6.35
C SER A 139 0.91 10.12 -6.60
N GLY A 140 0.19 9.08 -6.99
CA GLY A 140 -1.25 9.14 -7.26
C GLY A 140 -1.62 9.66 -8.65
N TYR A 141 -0.66 9.92 -9.53
CA TYR A 141 -0.94 10.28 -10.92
C TYR A 141 -1.02 9.03 -11.82
N SER A 142 -1.97 9.06 -12.75
CA SER A 142 -2.05 8.08 -13.83
C SER A 142 -2.68 8.71 -15.08
N SER A 143 -2.27 8.24 -16.28
CA SER A 143 -2.77 8.76 -17.57
C SER A 143 -4.27 8.56 -17.74
N LEU A 144 -4.81 7.45 -17.21
CA LEU A 144 -6.24 7.14 -17.28
C LEU A 144 -7.05 7.75 -16.12
N GLY A 145 -6.50 7.79 -14.91
CA GLY A 145 -7.22 8.18 -13.70
C GLY A 145 -6.95 9.62 -13.24
N GLY A 146 -5.98 10.32 -13.84
CA GLY A 146 -5.55 11.64 -13.38
C GLY A 146 -4.86 11.59 -12.00
N GLN A 147 -4.87 12.72 -11.29
CA GLN A 147 -4.18 12.90 -10.01
C GLN A 147 -5.12 12.64 -8.82
N VAL A 148 -4.77 11.71 -7.95
CA VAL A 148 -5.37 11.55 -6.62
C VAL A 148 -4.96 12.71 -5.73
N ARG A 149 -5.90 13.32 -5.01
CA ARG A 149 -5.65 14.41 -4.07
C ARG A 149 -5.52 13.86 -2.65
N ASN A 150 -4.62 14.46 -1.86
CA ASN A 150 -4.54 14.11 -0.44
C ASN A 150 -5.75 14.69 0.31
N ALA A 151 -6.47 13.86 1.07
CA ALA A 151 -7.68 14.28 1.78
C ALA A 151 -7.43 15.34 2.88
N TRP A 152 -6.18 15.48 3.37
CA TRP A 152 -5.80 16.48 4.37
C TRP A 152 -5.53 17.87 3.78
N ALA A 153 -5.24 17.94 2.48
CA ALA A 153 -4.95 19.18 1.77
C ALA A 153 -5.33 19.06 0.28
N PRO A 154 -6.61 18.81 -0.05
CA PRO A 154 -7.04 18.46 -1.41
C PRO A 154 -6.81 19.58 -2.43
N ASP A 155 -6.83 20.84 -1.99
CA ASP A 155 -6.72 22.01 -2.86
C ASP A 155 -5.30 22.61 -2.90
N LEU A 156 -4.35 22.04 -2.14
CA LEU A 156 -3.00 22.58 -2.05
C LEU A 156 -2.11 22.02 -3.17
N PHE A 157 -2.04 22.77 -4.28
CA PHE A 157 -1.25 22.44 -5.46
C PHE A 157 -0.17 23.49 -5.75
N LYS A 158 0.92 23.02 -6.33
CA LYS A 158 1.96 23.87 -6.94
C LYS A 158 2.31 23.26 -8.30
N HIS A 159 2.22 24.07 -9.37
CA HIS A 159 2.46 23.61 -10.75
C HIS A 159 1.71 22.31 -11.10
N ASN A 160 0.41 22.26 -10.80
CA ASN A 160 -0.46 21.09 -11.01
C ASN A 160 -0.02 19.79 -10.30
N THR A 161 0.84 19.89 -9.28
CA THR A 161 1.26 18.76 -8.46
C THR A 161 0.83 19.00 -7.01
N PRO A 162 0.29 18.00 -6.29
CA PRO A 162 -0.06 18.15 -4.88
C PRO A 162 1.16 18.52 -4.04
N VAL A 163 1.05 19.56 -3.21
CA VAL A 163 2.09 19.93 -2.25
C VAL A 163 2.19 18.88 -1.14
N VAL A 164 1.05 18.43 -0.64
CA VAL A 164 0.95 17.26 0.23
C VAL A 164 0.60 16.07 -0.64
N GLN A 165 1.58 15.20 -0.90
CA GLN A 165 1.41 14.03 -1.73
C GLN A 165 0.42 13.04 -1.08
N PRO A 166 -0.44 12.35 -1.84
CA PRO A 166 -1.33 11.33 -1.29
C PRO A 166 -0.59 10.03 -0.89
N GLY A 167 0.72 9.98 -1.15
CA GLY A 167 1.50 8.75 -1.11
C GLY A 167 1.17 7.85 -2.29
N GLY A 168 1.95 6.82 -2.48
CA GLY A 168 1.77 5.88 -3.60
C GLY A 168 2.62 4.62 -3.44
N SER A 169 2.27 3.66 -4.27
CA SER A 169 1.36 3.73 -5.42
C SER A 169 -0.12 3.45 -5.09
N SER A 170 -0.50 2.93 -3.91
CA SER A 170 -1.90 2.68 -3.52
C SER A 170 -2.60 3.96 -3.02
N ALA A 171 -2.41 5.08 -3.75
CA ALA A 171 -2.86 6.42 -3.35
C ALA A 171 -4.37 6.48 -3.11
N GLY A 172 -5.16 6.03 -4.09
CA GLY A 172 -6.61 6.03 -3.97
C GLY A 172 -7.12 5.13 -2.85
N SER A 173 -6.46 3.98 -2.62
CA SER A 173 -6.81 3.08 -1.51
C SER A 173 -6.66 3.77 -0.15
N GLY A 174 -5.54 4.46 0.08
CA GLY A 174 -5.31 5.20 1.32
C GLY A 174 -6.30 6.36 1.52
N VAL A 175 -6.44 7.20 0.50
CA VAL A 175 -7.33 8.38 0.52
C VAL A 175 -8.80 7.98 0.71
N ALA A 176 -9.27 6.96 -0.02
CA ALA A 176 -10.65 6.48 0.09
C ALA A 176 -10.98 5.97 1.50
N VAL A 177 -10.06 5.22 2.12
CA VAL A 177 -10.25 4.72 3.49
C VAL A 177 -10.22 5.88 4.50
N ALA A 178 -9.29 6.84 4.35
CA ALA A 178 -9.21 8.01 5.23
C ALA A 178 -10.49 8.85 5.17
N ALA A 179 -11.02 9.10 3.97
CA ALA A 179 -12.23 9.88 3.73
C ALA A 179 -13.52 9.10 3.99
N GLY A 180 -13.47 7.83 4.38
CA GLY A 180 -14.67 7.02 4.66
C GLY A 180 -15.49 6.68 3.43
N LEU A 181 -14.87 6.46 2.26
CA LEU A 181 -15.52 6.10 1.00
C LEU A 181 -15.73 4.58 0.83
N ALA A 182 -15.14 3.80 1.72
CA ALA A 182 -15.33 2.37 1.88
C ALA A 182 -14.97 1.96 3.31
N VAL A 183 -15.35 0.76 3.74
CA VAL A 183 -14.93 0.25 5.05
C VAL A 183 -13.45 -0.07 5.06
N ALA A 184 -12.93 -0.64 3.98
CA ALA A 184 -11.54 -0.98 3.79
C ALA A 184 -11.15 -0.94 2.30
N SER A 185 -9.86 -1.00 2.03
CA SER A 185 -9.33 -1.21 0.68
C SER A 185 -8.20 -2.22 0.70
N ILE A 186 -8.02 -2.96 -0.41
CA ILE A 186 -6.84 -3.77 -0.63
C ILE A 186 -5.92 -3.02 -1.60
N GLY A 187 -4.71 -2.73 -1.13
CA GLY A 187 -3.64 -2.18 -1.94
C GLY A 187 -2.61 -3.24 -2.33
N SER A 188 -1.52 -2.81 -2.94
CA SER A 188 -0.34 -3.64 -3.20
C SER A 188 0.94 -2.86 -2.95
N GLU A 189 1.99 -3.56 -2.58
CA GLU A 189 3.31 -2.98 -2.36
C GLU A 189 4.41 -3.85 -2.94
N THR A 190 5.36 -3.18 -3.60
CA THR A 190 6.68 -3.73 -3.94
C THR A 190 7.72 -3.18 -2.97
N SER A 191 7.69 -1.83 -2.74
CA SER A 191 8.53 -1.14 -1.75
C SER A 191 7.89 0.21 -1.40
N GLY A 192 7.15 0.28 -0.29
CA GLY A 192 6.51 1.48 0.22
C GLY A 192 5.09 1.77 -0.30
N SER A 193 4.57 0.98 -1.25
CA SER A 193 3.29 1.30 -1.93
C SER A 193 2.01 1.02 -1.11
N LEU A 194 2.12 0.45 0.08
CA LEU A 194 1.09 0.41 1.13
C LEU A 194 1.43 1.40 2.25
N LEU A 195 2.69 1.35 2.70
CA LEU A 195 3.16 2.15 3.83
C LEU A 195 3.12 3.65 3.54
N SER A 196 3.56 4.10 2.36
CA SER A 196 3.56 5.51 1.97
C SER A 196 2.14 6.10 1.93
N PRO A 197 1.16 5.54 1.17
CA PRO A 197 -0.18 6.09 1.17
C PRO A 197 -0.89 5.97 2.52
N ALA A 198 -0.61 4.93 3.33
CA ALA A 198 -1.15 4.83 4.67
C ALA A 198 -0.61 5.93 5.59
N ASN A 199 0.70 6.23 5.52
CA ASN A 199 1.31 7.34 6.24
C ASN A 199 0.67 8.68 5.86
N GLN A 200 0.57 8.96 4.56
CA GLN A 200 0.06 10.23 4.04
C GLN A 200 -1.46 10.41 4.25
N SER A 201 -2.18 9.31 4.44
CA SER A 201 -3.64 9.32 4.64
C SER A 201 -4.05 9.18 6.11
N GLY A 202 -3.13 8.80 7.01
CA GLY A 202 -3.44 8.57 8.42
C GLY A 202 -4.32 7.33 8.65
N VAL A 203 -4.00 6.24 7.96
CA VAL A 203 -4.70 4.96 8.06
C VAL A 203 -3.75 3.82 8.44
N VAL A 204 -4.32 2.71 8.87
CA VAL A 204 -3.58 1.49 9.17
C VAL A 204 -3.34 0.70 7.90
N THR A 205 -2.17 0.07 7.79
CA THR A 205 -1.90 -0.92 6.75
C THR A 205 -0.99 -2.04 7.24
N VAL A 206 -1.12 -3.19 6.63
CA VAL A 206 -0.18 -4.30 6.76
C VAL A 206 0.42 -4.60 5.40
N LYS A 207 1.74 -4.46 5.29
CA LYS A 207 2.52 -5.10 4.23
C LYS A 207 2.95 -6.46 4.77
N PRO A 208 2.34 -7.56 4.33
CA PRO A 208 2.67 -8.87 4.87
C PRO A 208 4.00 -9.40 4.32
N THR A 209 4.46 -10.50 4.88
CA THR A 209 5.53 -11.32 4.33
C THR A 209 5.17 -11.73 2.90
N VAL A 210 6.13 -11.65 1.97
CA VAL A 210 5.93 -12.15 0.60
C VAL A 210 5.60 -13.63 0.64
N GLY A 211 4.45 -13.99 0.07
CA GLY A 211 3.88 -15.35 0.14
C GLY A 211 2.87 -15.57 1.29
N LEU A 212 2.57 -14.56 2.12
CA LEU A 212 1.43 -14.66 3.05
C LEU A 212 0.10 -14.50 2.32
N ILE A 213 0.02 -13.56 1.39
CA ILE A 213 -1.14 -13.31 0.52
C ILE A 213 -0.73 -13.60 -0.92
N SER A 214 -1.58 -14.33 -1.64
CA SER A 214 -1.34 -14.63 -3.05
C SER A 214 -1.32 -13.37 -3.91
N ARG A 215 -0.38 -13.34 -4.87
CA ARG A 215 -0.23 -12.29 -5.88
C ARG A 215 -0.87 -12.65 -7.21
N ALA A 216 -1.44 -13.87 -7.32
CA ALA A 216 -2.07 -14.32 -8.55
C ALA A 216 -3.22 -13.39 -8.97
N GLY A 217 -3.09 -12.78 -10.15
CA GLY A 217 -4.03 -11.81 -10.68
C GLY A 217 -3.78 -10.36 -10.25
N ILE A 218 -2.64 -10.06 -9.63
CA ILE A 218 -2.20 -8.69 -9.37
C ILE A 218 -1.19 -8.29 -10.43
N LEU A 219 -1.44 -7.19 -11.15
CA LEU A 219 -0.52 -6.68 -12.15
C LEU A 219 0.80 -6.29 -11.46
N PRO A 220 1.93 -6.90 -11.88
CA PRO A 220 3.17 -6.91 -11.10
C PRO A 220 4.09 -5.72 -11.37
N ILE A 221 5.05 -5.52 -10.43
CA ILE A 221 6.35 -4.93 -10.69
C ILE A 221 7.42 -6.00 -10.54
N SER A 222 7.38 -6.78 -9.44
CA SER A 222 8.48 -7.66 -9.06
C SER A 222 7.96 -8.85 -8.26
N HIS A 223 8.01 -10.06 -8.83
CA HIS A 223 7.63 -11.29 -8.13
C HIS A 223 8.47 -11.56 -6.87
N SER A 224 9.66 -10.93 -6.76
CA SER A 224 10.53 -11.06 -5.60
C SER A 224 10.04 -10.28 -4.37
N GLN A 225 9.28 -9.18 -4.57
CA GLN A 225 8.93 -8.25 -3.51
C GLN A 225 7.44 -7.89 -3.43
N ASP A 226 6.67 -8.10 -4.51
CA ASP A 226 5.25 -7.75 -4.55
C ASP A 226 4.44 -8.52 -3.50
N THR A 227 3.49 -7.81 -2.89
CA THR A 227 2.44 -8.37 -2.03
C THR A 227 1.19 -7.50 -2.08
N ALA A 228 0.02 -8.08 -1.80
CA ALA A 228 -1.17 -7.33 -1.46
C ALA A 228 -1.22 -7.08 0.05
N GLY A 229 -1.99 -6.07 0.47
CA GLY A 229 -2.22 -5.82 1.88
C GLY A 229 -3.46 -4.98 2.16
N PRO A 230 -4.08 -5.16 3.34
CA PRO A 230 -5.21 -4.37 3.77
C PRO A 230 -4.81 -2.95 4.13
N MET A 231 -5.66 -1.99 3.78
CA MET A 231 -5.65 -0.60 4.24
C MET A 231 -6.98 -0.34 4.95
N THR A 232 -6.91 0.04 6.22
CA THR A 232 -8.07 0.09 7.12
C THR A 232 -7.98 1.28 8.07
N ARG A 233 -9.04 1.52 8.84
CA ARG A 233 -9.06 2.55 9.88
C ARG A 233 -8.61 2.05 11.25
N SER A 234 -8.55 0.73 11.44
CA SER A 234 -8.09 0.10 12.70
C SER A 234 -7.21 -1.11 12.45
N VAL A 235 -6.35 -1.40 13.40
CA VAL A 235 -5.49 -2.61 13.39
C VAL A 235 -6.35 -3.87 13.42
N ARG A 236 -7.48 -3.85 14.13
CA ARG A 236 -8.39 -4.98 14.21
C ARG A 236 -9.02 -5.32 12.86
N ASP A 237 -9.44 -4.32 12.08
CA ASP A 237 -9.96 -4.56 10.72
C ASP A 237 -8.89 -5.14 9.80
N ALA A 238 -7.63 -4.68 9.91
CA ALA A 238 -6.52 -5.24 9.16
C ALA A 238 -6.27 -6.72 9.50
N ALA A 239 -6.36 -7.08 10.78
CA ALA A 239 -6.24 -8.47 11.24
C ALA A 239 -7.37 -9.36 10.71
N ILE A 240 -8.63 -8.88 10.74
CA ILE A 240 -9.79 -9.59 10.17
C ILE A 240 -9.59 -9.85 8.68
N LEU A 241 -9.11 -8.87 7.92
CA LEU A 241 -8.83 -9.02 6.49
C LEU A 241 -7.68 -9.99 6.23
N LEU A 242 -6.63 -9.97 7.05
CA LEU A 242 -5.54 -10.95 6.94
C LEU A 242 -6.02 -12.39 7.15
N ASN A 243 -6.95 -12.63 8.08
CA ASN A 243 -7.53 -13.96 8.29
C ASN A 243 -8.19 -14.52 7.02
N VAL A 244 -8.84 -13.65 6.25
CA VAL A 244 -9.48 -14.01 4.99
C VAL A 244 -8.46 -14.23 3.87
N LEU A 245 -7.44 -13.37 3.79
CA LEU A 245 -6.53 -13.30 2.65
C LEU A 245 -5.32 -14.23 2.76
N ALA A 246 -4.87 -14.57 3.98
CA ALA A 246 -3.69 -15.39 4.21
C ALA A 246 -4.01 -16.88 4.00
N GLN A 247 -3.96 -17.33 2.74
CA GLN A 247 -4.27 -18.70 2.35
C GLN A 247 -3.27 -19.24 1.31
N TYR A 248 -3.10 -20.55 1.30
CA TYR A 248 -2.35 -21.22 0.25
C TYR A 248 -3.04 -21.07 -1.11
N ASP A 249 -2.25 -20.78 -2.13
CA ASP A 249 -2.71 -20.68 -3.52
C ASP A 249 -1.72 -21.40 -4.46
N PRO A 250 -2.13 -22.45 -5.17
CA PRO A 250 -1.28 -23.14 -6.14
C PRO A 250 -0.83 -22.23 -7.31
N LEU A 251 -1.55 -21.14 -7.57
CA LEU A 251 -1.19 -20.15 -8.61
C LEU A 251 -0.06 -19.19 -8.16
N ASP A 252 0.29 -19.19 -6.87
CA ASP A 252 1.40 -18.40 -6.32
C ASP A 252 2.26 -19.28 -5.40
N PRO A 253 3.28 -19.99 -5.95
CA PRO A 253 4.06 -20.97 -5.22
C PRO A 253 4.68 -20.52 -3.89
N PRO A 254 5.12 -19.26 -3.70
CA PRO A 254 5.58 -18.78 -2.39
C PRO A 254 4.60 -18.96 -1.25
N THR A 255 3.28 -19.02 -1.52
CA THR A 255 2.25 -19.25 -0.49
C THR A 255 2.30 -20.65 0.12
N ALA A 256 3.01 -21.60 -0.49
CA ALA A 256 3.24 -22.92 0.10
C ALA A 256 4.07 -22.87 1.39
N LYS A 257 4.79 -21.78 1.63
CA LYS A 257 5.58 -21.55 2.85
C LYS A 257 4.80 -20.83 3.95
N LEU A 258 3.51 -20.58 3.73
CA LEU A 258 2.63 -19.86 4.61
C LEU A 258 2.74 -20.34 6.07
N ARG A 259 3.01 -19.39 6.97
CA ARG A 259 2.97 -19.59 8.41
C ARG A 259 2.11 -18.49 9.03
N ARG A 260 1.05 -18.86 9.71
CA ARG A 260 0.14 -17.90 10.35
C ARG A 260 -0.48 -18.48 11.63
N PRO A 261 -0.93 -17.63 12.59
CA PRO A 261 -1.80 -18.07 13.67
C PRO A 261 -3.15 -18.54 13.12
N ALA A 262 -3.93 -19.20 13.93
CA ALA A 262 -5.30 -19.58 13.58
C ALA A 262 -6.16 -18.33 13.32
N ASP A 263 -6.00 -17.30 14.14
CA ASP A 263 -6.65 -16.01 13.99
C ASP A 263 -5.70 -14.87 14.39
N TYR A 264 -5.57 -13.85 13.53
CA TYR A 264 -4.79 -12.64 13.81
C TYR A 264 -5.49 -11.69 14.77
N ALA A 265 -6.84 -11.71 14.81
CA ALA A 265 -7.63 -10.80 15.64
C ALA A 265 -7.78 -11.27 17.08
N ASP A 266 -7.71 -12.58 17.35
CA ASP A 266 -7.85 -13.15 18.70
C ASP A 266 -6.70 -12.77 19.64
N GLY A 267 -5.51 -12.50 19.10
CA GLY A 267 -4.33 -12.14 19.90
C GLY A 267 -4.19 -10.65 20.19
N LEU A 268 -5.17 -9.81 19.82
CA LEU A 268 -5.10 -8.36 20.00
C LEU A 268 -5.51 -7.96 21.41
N GLY A 269 -4.58 -7.38 22.17
CA GLY A 269 -4.79 -6.88 23.53
C GLY A 269 -4.03 -5.58 23.78
N THR A 270 -4.47 -4.79 24.75
CA THR A 270 -3.82 -3.52 25.13
C THR A 270 -2.44 -3.72 25.77
N ASP A 271 -2.11 -4.94 26.16
CA ASP A 271 -0.80 -5.35 26.71
C ASP A 271 0.14 -5.93 25.63
N GLY A 272 -0.24 -5.89 24.37
CA GLY A 272 0.49 -6.50 23.25
C GLY A 272 1.91 -5.98 23.01
N ALA A 273 2.26 -4.83 23.58
CA ALA A 273 3.61 -4.26 23.53
C ALA A 273 4.44 -4.57 24.79
N ARG A 274 3.83 -5.09 25.87
CA ARG A 274 4.50 -5.32 27.17
C ARG A 274 5.64 -6.34 27.02
N GLY A 275 6.83 -5.93 27.46
CA GLY A 275 8.05 -6.74 27.42
C GLY A 275 8.65 -6.89 26.01
N MET A 276 8.00 -6.39 24.96
CA MET A 276 8.53 -6.44 23.60
C MET A 276 9.75 -5.51 23.47
N ARG A 277 10.81 -6.02 22.86
CA ARG A 277 12.03 -5.27 22.57
C ARG A 277 11.93 -4.63 21.20
N ILE A 278 11.83 -3.29 21.16
CA ILE A 278 11.62 -2.53 19.94
C ILE A 278 12.87 -1.72 19.62
N GLY A 279 13.50 -2.01 18.50
CA GLY A 279 14.66 -1.27 17.99
C GLY A 279 14.24 0.06 17.37
N VAL A 280 14.95 1.11 17.72
CA VAL A 280 14.83 2.44 17.09
C VAL A 280 16.17 2.75 16.43
N PRO A 281 16.26 2.70 15.06
CA PRO A 281 17.51 2.82 14.33
C PRO A 281 17.95 4.28 14.23
N VAL A 282 18.51 4.81 15.32
CA VAL A 282 19.06 6.16 15.43
C VAL A 282 20.58 6.13 15.58
N ALA A 283 21.25 7.13 15.06
CA ALA A 283 22.70 7.33 15.20
C ALA A 283 22.99 8.81 15.52
N PRO A 284 22.68 9.28 16.73
CA PRO A 284 22.76 10.71 17.06
C PRO A 284 24.18 11.30 16.92
N ASP A 285 25.20 10.47 17.14
CA ASP A 285 26.61 10.85 17.04
C ASP A 285 27.19 10.69 15.61
N ASP A 286 26.42 10.16 14.69
CA ASP A 286 26.80 9.99 13.28
C ASP A 286 25.61 10.30 12.36
N PRO A 287 25.41 11.57 11.98
CA PRO A 287 24.31 11.99 11.11
C PRO A 287 24.27 11.28 9.76
N GLY A 288 25.40 10.78 9.26
CA GLY A 288 25.48 9.98 8.03
C GLY A 288 24.86 8.59 8.19
N ARG A 289 24.72 8.11 9.41
CA ARG A 289 24.08 6.84 9.76
C ARG A 289 22.64 6.99 10.27
N ASP A 290 22.20 8.17 10.67
CA ASP A 290 20.81 8.44 11.10
C ASP A 290 19.89 8.67 9.90
N ILE A 291 19.86 7.71 8.98
CA ILE A 291 19.13 7.80 7.71
C ILE A 291 17.60 7.70 7.85
N TYR A 292 17.09 7.24 8.98
CA TYR A 292 15.65 7.08 9.21
C TYR A 292 15.05 8.22 10.02
N PHE A 293 15.68 8.61 11.11
CA PHE A 293 15.19 9.65 12.02
C PHE A 293 15.85 11.00 11.76
N GLY A 294 17.09 11.03 11.29
CA GLY A 294 17.83 12.27 10.95
C GLY A 294 17.10 13.19 9.97
N PRO A 295 16.49 12.67 8.90
CA PRO A 295 15.75 13.49 7.93
C PRO A 295 14.44 14.12 8.45
N LEU A 296 13.95 13.70 9.62
CA LEU A 296 12.70 14.23 10.17
C LEU A 296 12.83 15.71 10.53
N ASN A 297 11.85 16.53 10.13
CA ASN A 297 11.73 17.87 10.66
C ASN A 297 11.38 17.84 12.17
N LYS A 298 11.56 18.98 12.87
CA LYS A 298 11.35 19.08 14.32
C LYS A 298 9.97 18.60 14.78
N ARG A 299 8.90 18.84 13.99
CA ARG A 299 7.53 18.45 14.35
C ARG A 299 7.32 16.94 14.17
N ALA A 300 7.78 16.38 13.06
CA ALA A 300 7.74 14.94 12.83
C ALA A 300 8.59 14.18 13.86
N ARG A 301 9.76 14.73 14.22
CA ARG A 301 10.60 14.18 15.31
C ARG A 301 9.83 14.14 16.62
N LYS A 302 9.16 15.23 17.01
CA LYS A 302 8.34 15.28 18.23
C LYS A 302 7.22 14.23 18.23
N VAL A 303 6.56 14.02 17.10
CA VAL A 303 5.53 12.95 16.97
C VAL A 303 6.15 11.58 17.24
N MET A 304 7.33 11.30 16.66
CA MET A 304 8.01 10.03 16.88
C MET A 304 8.55 9.86 18.30
N ASP A 305 9.01 10.94 18.95
CA ASP A 305 9.43 10.90 20.34
C ASP A 305 8.25 10.55 21.26
N HIS A 306 7.08 11.16 21.05
CA HIS A 306 5.85 10.78 21.77
C HIS A 306 5.41 9.34 21.48
N ALA A 307 5.58 8.86 20.24
CA ALA A 307 5.29 7.47 19.91
C ALA A 307 6.20 6.49 20.67
N ILE A 308 7.46 6.84 20.82
CA ILE A 308 8.43 6.04 21.60
C ILE A 308 8.08 6.07 23.10
N GLU A 309 7.71 7.24 23.64
CA GLU A 309 7.24 7.38 25.03
C GLU A 309 5.99 6.52 25.27
N ALA A 310 5.00 6.58 24.38
CA ALA A 310 3.79 5.75 24.51
C ALA A 310 4.09 4.24 24.51
N LEU A 311 5.06 3.79 23.71
CA LEU A 311 5.51 2.38 23.73
C LEU A 311 6.19 2.02 25.05
N GLN A 312 6.98 2.93 25.63
CA GLN A 312 7.61 2.71 26.96
C GLN A 312 6.53 2.62 28.06
N ASP A 313 5.51 3.49 28.02
CA ASP A 313 4.38 3.48 28.95
C ASP A 313 3.56 2.17 28.85
N LEU A 314 3.48 1.58 27.64
CA LEU A 314 2.91 0.25 27.42
C LEU A 314 3.81 -0.91 27.89
N GLY A 315 4.98 -0.60 28.45
CA GLY A 315 5.92 -1.59 28.98
C GLY A 315 6.85 -2.21 27.93
N ALA A 316 6.99 -1.60 26.75
CA ALA A 316 8.00 -2.03 25.78
C ALA A 316 9.41 -1.62 26.20
N VAL A 317 10.40 -2.42 25.83
CA VAL A 317 11.83 -2.12 26.02
C VAL A 317 12.37 -1.47 24.75
N ILE A 318 12.63 -0.18 24.79
CA ILE A 318 13.16 0.58 23.64
C ILE A 318 14.68 0.46 23.58
N VAL A 319 15.18 -0.01 22.42
CA VAL A 319 16.62 -0.14 22.14
C VAL A 319 17.01 0.86 21.05
N ARG A 320 17.73 1.90 21.45
CA ARG A 320 18.26 2.90 20.51
C ARG A 320 19.67 2.50 20.08
N ALA A 321 19.84 2.14 18.80
CA ALA A 321 21.12 1.75 18.24
C ALA A 321 21.14 1.98 16.72
N PRO A 322 22.29 2.28 16.11
CA PRO A 322 22.38 2.44 14.66
C PRO A 322 22.18 1.10 13.93
N MET A 323 21.53 1.14 12.78
CA MET A 323 21.44 -0.02 11.90
C MET A 323 22.85 -0.40 11.40
N PRO A 324 23.24 -1.69 11.41
CA PRO A 324 24.64 -2.09 11.12
C PRO A 324 25.08 -1.82 9.68
N VAL A 325 24.17 -1.87 8.72
CA VAL A 325 24.48 -1.66 7.29
C VAL A 325 24.07 -0.26 6.87
N GLN A 326 25.07 0.55 6.52
CA GLN A 326 24.85 1.81 5.82
C GLN A 326 24.64 1.54 4.33
N GLY A 327 23.71 2.27 3.70
CA GLY A 327 23.61 2.34 2.25
C GLY A 327 23.13 1.08 1.56
N TRP A 328 22.35 0.23 2.23
CA TRP A 328 21.59 -0.83 1.54
C TRP A 328 20.64 -0.25 0.46
N ILE A 329 20.27 1.03 0.55
CA ILE A 329 19.72 1.81 -0.56
C ILE A 329 20.91 2.27 -1.42
N GLY A 330 21.00 1.77 -2.66
CA GLY A 330 22.06 2.12 -3.58
C GLY A 330 23.41 1.47 -3.27
N ALA A 331 23.42 0.34 -2.54
CA ALA A 331 24.62 -0.47 -2.45
C ALA A 331 25.14 -0.81 -3.85
N PRO A 332 26.47 -0.81 -4.11
CA PRO A 332 26.99 -1.11 -5.43
C PRO A 332 26.43 -2.43 -5.97
N GLY A 333 25.81 -2.38 -7.17
CA GLY A 333 25.23 -3.54 -7.83
C GLY A 333 23.76 -3.86 -7.46
N THR A 334 23.13 -3.12 -6.54
CA THR A 334 21.68 -3.29 -6.25
C THR A 334 20.83 -2.35 -7.08
N ASP A 335 21.37 -1.20 -7.48
CA ASP A 335 20.66 -0.19 -8.27
C ASP A 335 21.42 0.09 -9.57
N MET A 336 20.65 0.34 -10.63
CA MET A 336 21.18 0.72 -11.93
C MET A 336 20.86 2.18 -12.27
N PRO A 337 21.67 2.82 -13.13
CA PRO A 337 21.41 4.17 -13.58
C PRO A 337 20.30 4.20 -14.63
N VAL A 338 19.34 5.12 -14.46
CA VAL A 338 18.32 5.46 -15.47
C VAL A 338 18.34 6.97 -15.67
N LEU A 339 18.35 7.39 -16.93
CA LEU A 339 18.31 8.81 -17.28
C LEU A 339 16.88 9.34 -17.08
N ASP A 340 16.73 10.35 -16.22
CA ASP A 340 15.47 11.05 -16.03
C ASP A 340 15.14 11.86 -17.29
N THR A 341 14.19 11.41 -18.07
CA THR A 341 13.71 12.10 -19.28
C THR A 341 12.36 12.80 -19.06
N ASN A 342 11.85 12.82 -17.83
CA ASN A 342 10.60 13.43 -17.47
C ASN A 342 10.62 14.95 -17.77
N PRO A 343 9.74 15.46 -18.66
CA PRO A 343 9.71 16.87 -19.05
C PRO A 343 9.43 17.85 -17.90
N GLU A 344 8.69 17.40 -16.88
CA GLU A 344 8.30 18.20 -15.71
C GLU A 344 9.24 17.99 -14.51
N SER A 345 10.27 17.13 -14.63
CA SER A 345 11.20 16.86 -13.54
C SER A 345 12.20 18.02 -13.35
N PRO A 346 12.40 18.52 -12.12
CA PRO A 346 13.49 19.43 -11.82
C PRO A 346 14.88 18.79 -11.97
N HIS A 347 14.92 17.48 -12.11
CA HIS A 347 16.13 16.68 -12.29
C HIS A 347 16.25 16.11 -13.71
N ARG A 348 15.53 16.67 -14.68
CA ARG A 348 15.58 16.24 -16.08
C ARG A 348 17.02 16.19 -16.59
N TYR A 349 17.36 15.13 -17.32
CA TYR A 349 18.69 14.81 -17.80
C TYR A 349 19.73 14.49 -16.73
N THR A 350 19.31 14.22 -15.48
CA THR A 350 20.19 13.62 -14.47
C THR A 350 20.01 12.11 -14.39
N VAL A 351 21.04 11.43 -13.92
CA VAL A 351 20.98 9.98 -13.70
C VAL A 351 20.33 9.71 -12.34
N ARG A 352 19.27 8.94 -12.36
CA ARG A 352 18.61 8.43 -11.15
C ARG A 352 19.00 6.97 -10.94
N ARG A 353 19.10 6.57 -9.68
CA ARG A 353 19.36 5.18 -9.34
C ARG A 353 18.04 4.49 -8.99
N VAL A 354 17.78 3.35 -9.65
CA VAL A 354 16.57 2.55 -9.49
C VAL A 354 16.93 1.10 -9.23
N SER A 355 16.08 0.36 -8.52
CA SER A 355 16.32 -1.03 -8.22
C SER A 355 16.55 -1.86 -9.50
N THR A 356 17.72 -2.47 -9.62
CA THR A 356 18.04 -3.38 -10.70
C THR A 356 17.04 -4.53 -10.77
N VAL A 357 16.67 -5.11 -9.62
CA VAL A 357 15.69 -6.21 -9.55
C VAL A 357 14.36 -5.82 -10.19
N PHE A 358 13.83 -4.63 -9.90
CA PHE A 358 12.56 -4.18 -10.47
C PHE A 358 12.63 -3.98 -11.99
N VAL A 359 13.74 -3.38 -12.48
CA VAL A 359 13.93 -3.14 -13.92
C VAL A 359 13.93 -4.45 -14.70
N TYR A 360 14.52 -5.51 -14.14
CA TYR A 360 14.57 -6.81 -14.80
C TYR A 360 13.26 -7.60 -14.67
N GLU A 361 12.68 -7.64 -13.48
CA GLU A 361 11.51 -8.48 -13.22
C GLU A 361 10.25 -7.94 -13.89
N ILE A 362 10.05 -6.62 -13.95
CA ILE A 362 8.82 -6.04 -14.50
C ILE A 362 8.56 -6.43 -15.97
N LYS A 363 9.58 -6.52 -16.82
CA LYS A 363 9.39 -6.93 -18.22
C LYS A 363 8.93 -8.39 -18.30
N HIS A 364 9.57 -9.27 -17.56
CA HIS A 364 9.22 -10.68 -17.47
C HIS A 364 7.79 -10.85 -16.97
N ASP A 365 7.52 -10.32 -15.79
CA ASP A 365 6.28 -10.55 -15.06
C ASP A 365 5.07 -9.86 -15.72
N LEU A 366 5.26 -8.64 -16.27
CA LEU A 366 4.19 -7.91 -16.95
C LEU A 366 3.79 -8.60 -18.27
N ASN A 367 4.74 -9.09 -19.07
CA ASN A 367 4.43 -9.79 -20.31
C ASN A 367 3.60 -11.06 -20.05
N GLU A 368 3.95 -11.83 -19.02
CA GLU A 368 3.18 -12.98 -18.58
C GLU A 368 1.78 -12.56 -18.14
N TYR A 369 1.66 -11.54 -17.28
CA TYR A 369 0.38 -11.04 -16.81
C TYR A 369 -0.55 -10.58 -17.94
N LEU A 370 -0.04 -9.80 -18.90
CA LEU A 370 -0.84 -9.29 -20.02
C LEU A 370 -1.44 -10.41 -20.86
N THR A 371 -0.73 -11.51 -21.05
CA THR A 371 -1.19 -12.65 -21.85
C THR A 371 -2.13 -13.57 -21.09
N GLU A 372 -1.83 -13.87 -19.82
CA GLU A 372 -2.59 -14.85 -19.03
C GLU A 372 -3.86 -14.27 -18.38
N TRP A 373 -3.77 -13.03 -17.90
CA TRP A 373 -4.82 -12.47 -17.05
C TRP A 373 -5.77 -11.53 -17.80
N LEU A 374 -5.32 -10.87 -18.88
CA LEU A 374 -6.14 -9.87 -19.55
C LEU A 374 -6.81 -10.38 -20.84
N ARG A 375 -7.96 -9.76 -21.13
CA ARG A 375 -8.73 -9.89 -22.39
C ARG A 375 -9.27 -8.52 -22.79
N GLY A 376 -9.75 -8.38 -24.03
CA GLY A 376 -10.33 -7.12 -24.52
C GLY A 376 -9.31 -6.01 -24.75
N THR A 377 -8.01 -6.34 -24.72
CA THR A 377 -6.92 -5.43 -25.07
C THR A 377 -6.01 -6.04 -26.13
N LYS A 378 -5.35 -5.17 -26.91
CA LYS A 378 -4.30 -5.58 -27.87
C LYS A 378 -2.91 -5.65 -27.23
N MET A 379 -2.76 -5.10 -26.01
CA MET A 379 -1.49 -5.11 -25.29
C MET A 379 -1.17 -6.55 -24.83
N ARG A 380 -0.06 -7.10 -25.30
CA ARG A 380 0.44 -8.45 -24.95
C ARG A 380 1.81 -8.40 -24.33
N THR A 381 2.54 -7.33 -24.57
CA THR A 381 3.91 -7.13 -24.11
C THR A 381 4.08 -5.70 -23.58
N MET A 382 5.13 -5.49 -22.80
CA MET A 382 5.56 -4.14 -22.40
C MET A 382 5.87 -3.26 -23.60
N GLU A 383 6.40 -3.83 -24.69
CA GLU A 383 6.69 -3.12 -25.94
C GLU A 383 5.42 -2.53 -26.57
N ASP A 384 4.31 -3.29 -26.59
CA ASP A 384 3.03 -2.80 -27.08
C ASP A 384 2.56 -1.56 -26.28
N ILE A 385 2.73 -1.59 -24.96
CA ILE A 385 2.38 -0.45 -24.09
C ILE A 385 3.29 0.75 -24.38
N ILE A 386 4.60 0.53 -24.52
CA ILE A 386 5.57 1.60 -24.88
C ILE A 386 5.20 2.25 -26.21
N ALA A 387 4.86 1.44 -27.21
CA ALA A 387 4.46 1.91 -28.53
C ALA A 387 3.13 2.67 -28.49
N PHE A 388 2.14 2.15 -27.75
CA PHE A 388 0.87 2.84 -27.54
C PHE A 388 1.07 4.21 -26.88
N ASN A 389 1.85 4.27 -25.80
CA ASN A 389 2.14 5.50 -25.09
C ASN A 389 2.85 6.53 -25.99
N ALA A 390 3.78 6.08 -26.85
CA ALA A 390 4.46 6.95 -27.80
C ALA A 390 3.51 7.51 -28.86
N ALA A 391 2.55 6.70 -29.35
CA ALA A 391 1.53 7.13 -30.30
C ALA A 391 0.49 8.10 -29.69
N HIS A 392 0.33 8.08 -28.34
CA HIS A 392 -0.60 8.93 -27.60
C HIS A 392 0.16 9.79 -26.57
N SER A 393 1.29 10.36 -26.99
CA SER A 393 2.28 11.00 -26.09
C SER A 393 1.71 12.15 -25.25
N GLU A 394 0.82 12.97 -25.81
CA GLU A 394 0.17 14.08 -25.10
C GLU A 394 -0.64 13.62 -23.88
N GLN A 395 -1.25 12.44 -23.96
CA GLN A 395 -2.11 11.89 -22.91
C GLN A 395 -1.34 10.96 -21.95
N CYS A 396 -0.37 10.20 -22.48
CA CYS A 396 0.29 9.14 -21.74
C CYS A 396 1.67 9.53 -21.18
N LEU A 397 2.38 10.46 -21.82
CA LEU A 397 3.79 10.72 -21.53
C LEU A 397 4.05 12.08 -20.88
N ARG A 398 3.10 12.60 -20.13
CA ARG A 398 3.31 13.83 -19.34
C ARG A 398 4.60 13.78 -18.52
N PHE A 399 4.89 12.63 -17.93
CA PHE A 399 6.10 12.40 -17.10
C PHE A 399 7.10 11.45 -17.78
N GLY A 400 6.88 11.05 -19.04
CA GLY A 400 7.74 10.10 -19.74
C GLY A 400 7.44 8.63 -19.43
N GLN A 401 8.37 7.74 -19.87
CA GLN A 401 8.31 6.28 -19.63
C GLN A 401 9.72 5.66 -19.60
N ASP A 402 10.64 6.35 -18.98
CA ASP A 402 12.06 5.99 -18.93
C ASP A 402 12.33 4.69 -18.17
N LEU A 403 11.55 4.39 -17.12
CA LEU A 403 11.64 3.10 -16.41
C LEU A 403 11.22 1.93 -17.30
N PHE A 404 10.13 2.07 -18.04
CA PHE A 404 9.70 1.05 -19.01
C PHE A 404 10.71 0.86 -20.13
N ARG A 405 11.32 1.93 -20.63
CA ARG A 405 12.40 1.84 -21.64
C ARG A 405 13.63 1.14 -21.09
N ALA A 406 14.03 1.44 -19.85
CA ALA A 406 15.13 0.76 -19.19
C ALA A 406 14.86 -0.74 -19.01
N ALA A 407 13.63 -1.09 -18.58
CA ALA A 407 13.21 -2.48 -18.46
C ALA A 407 13.13 -3.19 -19.81
N GLN A 408 12.64 -2.52 -20.86
CA GLN A 408 12.55 -3.10 -22.20
C GLN A 408 13.94 -3.42 -22.79
N ALA A 409 14.98 -2.70 -22.38
CA ALA A 409 16.37 -2.97 -22.81
C ALA A 409 16.97 -4.26 -22.23
N THR A 410 16.37 -4.87 -21.19
CA THR A 410 16.78 -6.17 -20.65
C THR A 410 16.34 -7.32 -21.56
N LYS A 411 16.93 -8.51 -21.40
CA LYS A 411 16.49 -9.70 -22.15
C LYS A 411 15.05 -10.12 -21.80
N GLY A 412 14.64 -9.97 -20.54
CA GLY A 412 13.32 -10.33 -20.05
C GLY A 412 13.15 -11.81 -19.69
N ASP A 413 14.24 -12.57 -19.63
CA ASP A 413 14.27 -13.99 -19.23
C ASP A 413 14.96 -14.22 -17.87
N LEU A 414 15.37 -13.14 -17.20
CA LEU A 414 16.04 -13.13 -15.90
C LEU A 414 17.37 -13.92 -15.87
N SER A 415 17.98 -14.17 -17.02
CA SER A 415 19.21 -14.95 -17.14
C SER A 415 20.47 -14.13 -16.84
N GLU A 416 20.37 -12.81 -16.89
CA GLU A 416 21.50 -11.87 -16.84
C GLU A 416 22.19 -11.88 -15.47
N PRO A 417 23.55 -11.89 -15.46
CA PRO A 417 24.32 -11.92 -14.21
C PRO A 417 24.05 -10.72 -13.30
N GLU A 418 23.79 -9.54 -13.86
CA GLU A 418 23.50 -8.31 -13.15
C GLU A 418 22.25 -8.46 -12.28
N TYR A 419 21.17 -9.02 -12.84
CA TYR A 419 19.96 -9.32 -12.10
C TYR A 419 20.21 -10.31 -10.95
N LYS A 420 20.84 -11.45 -11.26
CA LYS A 420 21.11 -12.49 -10.25
C LYS A 420 21.98 -11.97 -9.11
N ASN A 421 22.99 -11.16 -9.44
CA ASN A 421 23.84 -10.52 -8.44
C ASN A 421 23.07 -9.48 -7.62
N ALA A 422 22.27 -8.62 -8.25
CA ALA A 422 21.46 -7.62 -7.56
C ALA A 422 20.49 -8.28 -6.57
N ARG A 423 19.78 -9.34 -6.99
CA ARG A 423 18.87 -10.07 -6.11
C ARG A 423 19.60 -10.72 -4.93
N ARG A 424 20.75 -11.33 -5.17
CA ARG A 424 21.60 -11.89 -4.11
C ARG A 424 22.06 -10.82 -3.12
N LEU A 425 22.48 -9.66 -3.62
CA LEU A 425 22.91 -8.53 -2.80
C LEU A 425 21.75 -7.97 -1.97
N ASP A 426 20.56 -7.81 -2.55
CA ASP A 426 19.37 -7.36 -1.83
C ASP A 426 19.05 -8.24 -0.61
N LEU A 427 19.05 -9.56 -0.80
CA LEU A 427 18.82 -10.51 0.29
C LEU A 427 19.93 -10.47 1.35
N MET A 428 21.18 -10.28 0.91
CA MET A 428 22.32 -10.23 1.80
C MET A 428 22.34 -8.93 2.60
N THR A 429 22.25 -7.76 1.93
CA THR A 429 22.48 -6.46 2.58
C THR A 429 21.28 -5.99 3.40
N ALA A 430 20.07 -6.08 2.86
CA ALA A 430 18.87 -5.67 3.59
C ALA A 430 18.35 -6.74 4.56
N GLY A 431 18.43 -8.02 4.19
CA GLY A 431 18.02 -9.14 5.04
C GLY A 431 19.11 -9.51 6.05
N ARG A 432 20.03 -10.41 5.64
CA ARG A 432 20.99 -11.07 6.53
C ARG A 432 21.87 -10.09 7.31
N MET A 433 22.48 -9.12 6.64
CA MET A 433 23.41 -8.15 7.24
C MET A 433 22.71 -6.90 7.76
N GLY A 434 21.48 -6.63 7.31
CA GLY A 434 20.65 -5.50 7.72
C GLY A 434 19.70 -5.87 8.85
N MET A 435 18.44 -6.17 8.50
CA MET A 435 17.37 -6.44 9.49
C MET A 435 17.70 -7.59 10.43
N ASP A 436 18.19 -8.72 9.91
CA ASP A 436 18.45 -9.90 10.74
C ASP A 436 19.59 -9.65 11.72
N ALA A 437 20.73 -9.11 11.25
CA ALA A 437 21.87 -8.79 12.11
C ALA A 437 21.48 -7.80 13.21
N TYR A 438 20.75 -6.74 12.87
CA TYR A 438 20.28 -5.74 13.83
C TYR A 438 19.34 -6.33 14.87
N MET A 439 18.38 -7.16 14.43
CA MET A 439 17.44 -7.80 15.34
C MET A 439 18.10 -8.87 16.23
N ASP A 440 19.10 -9.59 15.72
CA ASP A 440 19.85 -10.60 16.51
C ASP A 440 20.75 -9.94 17.56
N GLU A 441 21.56 -8.96 17.14
CA GLU A 441 22.50 -8.25 18.03
C GLU A 441 21.79 -7.65 19.24
N HIS A 442 20.62 -7.06 19.02
CA HIS A 442 19.87 -6.37 20.06
C HIS A 442 18.68 -7.18 20.62
N ARG A 443 18.48 -8.44 20.17
CA ARG A 443 17.38 -9.34 20.57
C ARG A 443 16.01 -8.68 20.41
N LEU A 444 15.76 -8.10 19.22
CA LEU A 444 14.55 -7.32 18.95
C LEU A 444 13.36 -8.19 18.53
N ASP A 445 12.18 -7.77 18.96
CA ASP A 445 10.90 -8.31 18.49
C ASP A 445 10.38 -7.55 17.27
N ALA A 446 10.67 -6.26 17.18
CA ALA A 446 10.31 -5.38 16.06
C ALA A 446 11.31 -4.23 15.92
N VAL A 447 11.27 -3.56 14.77
CA VAL A 447 11.99 -2.31 14.52
C VAL A 447 10.96 -1.22 14.20
N LEU A 448 11.07 -0.07 14.89
CA LEU A 448 10.22 1.09 14.67
C LEU A 448 10.84 2.04 13.65
N PHE A 449 10.09 2.38 12.62
CA PHE A 449 10.46 3.38 11.63
C PHE A 449 9.43 4.53 11.57
N PRO A 450 9.86 5.77 11.30
CA PRO A 450 8.94 6.87 11.05
C PRO A 450 8.28 6.73 9.67
N GLY A 451 6.95 6.74 9.63
CA GLY A 451 6.19 6.60 8.39
C GLY A 451 6.67 5.41 7.55
N ASN A 452 6.96 5.65 6.29
CA ASN A 452 7.44 4.62 5.35
C ASN A 452 8.98 4.56 5.19
N ALA A 453 9.74 5.18 6.09
CA ALA A 453 11.21 5.26 5.95
C ALA A 453 11.92 3.90 5.91
N GLY A 454 11.37 2.89 6.61
CA GLY A 454 11.89 1.52 6.62
C GLY A 454 11.37 0.61 5.49
N ALA A 455 10.57 1.14 4.55
CA ALA A 455 9.91 0.32 3.53
C ALA A 455 10.91 -0.52 2.71
N GLY A 456 11.97 0.09 2.21
CA GLY A 456 12.92 -0.60 1.34
C GLY A 456 13.72 -1.69 2.04
N ILE A 457 14.19 -1.46 3.29
CA ILE A 457 14.97 -2.48 4.00
C ILE A 457 14.12 -3.71 4.36
N ALA A 458 12.82 -3.53 4.63
CA ALA A 458 11.92 -4.64 4.89
C ALA A 458 11.42 -5.31 3.60
N ALA A 459 11.27 -4.56 2.49
CA ALA A 459 10.76 -5.09 1.23
C ALA A 459 11.74 -6.05 0.53
N LYS A 460 13.04 -5.70 0.47
CA LYS A 460 14.06 -6.49 -0.23
C LYS A 460 14.13 -7.96 0.22
N PRO A 461 14.12 -8.30 1.52
CA PRO A 461 14.02 -9.68 1.98
C PRO A 461 12.58 -10.22 2.04
N GLY A 462 11.57 -9.43 1.70
CA GLY A 462 10.17 -9.84 1.76
C GLY A 462 9.56 -9.82 3.17
N TYR A 463 10.10 -9.02 4.09
CA TYR A 463 9.69 -8.98 5.51
C TYR A 463 8.44 -8.13 5.75
N PRO A 464 7.63 -8.44 6.77
CA PRO A 464 6.39 -7.74 7.06
C PRO A 464 6.60 -6.39 7.75
N SER A 465 5.62 -5.51 7.56
CA SER A 465 5.52 -4.23 8.25
C SER A 465 4.07 -3.92 8.57
N VAL A 466 3.81 -3.35 9.74
CA VAL A 466 2.50 -2.82 10.15
C VAL A 466 2.65 -1.35 10.45
N GLN A 467 1.88 -0.51 9.79
CA GLN A 467 1.86 0.93 10.03
C GLN A 467 0.56 1.36 10.66
N VAL A 468 0.68 2.27 11.63
CA VAL A 468 -0.44 2.92 12.32
C VAL A 468 -0.21 4.44 12.38
N PRO A 469 -1.26 5.27 12.44
CA PRO A 469 -1.12 6.70 12.75
C PRO A 469 -0.47 6.92 14.11
N ALA A 470 0.49 7.86 14.19
CA ALA A 470 1.19 8.20 15.43
C ALA A 470 0.95 9.64 15.88
N GLY A 471 0.45 10.50 15.01
CA GLY A 471 0.17 11.90 15.30
C GLY A 471 0.10 12.75 14.05
N PHE A 472 0.25 14.05 14.21
CA PHE A 472 0.12 15.03 13.15
C PHE A 472 1.29 16.00 13.14
N THR A 473 1.68 16.41 11.93
CA THR A 473 2.73 17.40 11.69
C THR A 473 2.26 18.38 10.63
N SER A 474 2.92 19.52 10.51
CA SER A 474 2.62 20.53 9.48
C SER A 474 3.91 21.11 8.90
N GLY A 475 3.82 21.73 7.72
CA GLY A 475 4.94 22.30 6.99
C GLY A 475 5.66 21.26 6.12
N VAL A 476 5.62 21.47 4.80
CA VAL A 476 6.38 20.71 3.82
C VAL A 476 7.48 21.64 3.25
N GLY A 477 8.71 21.33 3.56
CA GLY A 477 9.83 22.21 3.20
C GLY A 477 9.65 23.62 3.79
N LYS A 478 9.59 24.65 2.93
CA LYS A 478 9.33 26.06 3.31
C LYS A 478 7.85 26.45 3.21
N ILE A 479 6.97 25.54 2.82
CA ILE A 479 5.54 25.79 2.60
C ILE A 479 4.79 25.47 3.89
N ALA A 480 3.98 26.44 4.38
CA ALA A 480 3.02 26.17 5.44
C ALA A 480 1.92 25.26 4.90
N THR A 481 1.69 24.14 5.54
CA THR A 481 0.60 23.19 5.21
C THR A 481 -0.32 23.02 6.41
N PRO A 482 -1.58 22.62 6.21
CA PRO A 482 -2.43 22.11 7.28
C PRO A 482 -1.73 20.94 8.00
N ASP A 483 -2.24 20.58 9.17
CA ASP A 483 -1.79 19.36 9.84
C ASP A 483 -2.10 18.13 8.97
N PHE A 484 -1.11 17.27 8.81
CA PHE A 484 -1.23 16.01 8.09
C PHE A 484 -0.58 14.85 8.88
N PRO A 485 -0.97 13.60 8.62
CA PRO A 485 -0.58 12.49 9.45
C PRO A 485 0.93 12.19 9.41
N GLN A 486 1.45 11.70 10.53
CA GLN A 486 2.73 11.01 10.67
C GLN A 486 2.46 9.63 11.25
N GLY A 487 2.90 8.58 10.56
CA GLY A 487 2.75 7.19 11.01
C GLY A 487 3.97 6.67 11.76
N ALA A 488 3.73 5.62 12.52
CA ALA A 488 4.73 4.72 13.10
C ALA A 488 4.62 3.36 12.42
N THR A 489 5.74 2.83 11.92
CA THR A 489 5.79 1.54 11.23
C THR A 489 6.62 0.55 12.03
N PHE A 490 6.02 -0.58 12.38
CA PHE A 490 6.68 -1.70 13.03
C PHE A 490 7.03 -2.75 11.97
N ALA A 491 8.32 -3.00 11.75
CA ALA A 491 8.81 -4.03 10.84
C ALA A 491 9.44 -5.18 11.62
N GLY A 492 9.35 -6.39 11.08
CA GLY A 492 9.90 -7.59 11.70
C GLY A 492 10.37 -8.61 10.68
N ARG A 493 10.80 -9.78 11.15
CA ARG A 493 11.20 -10.89 10.28
C ARG A 493 9.99 -11.53 9.61
N ALA A 494 10.25 -12.32 8.57
CA ALA A 494 9.21 -13.09 7.90
C ALA A 494 8.32 -13.84 8.89
N TRP A 495 7.01 -13.80 8.65
CA TRP A 495 5.97 -14.50 9.43
C TRP A 495 5.75 -13.94 10.84
N SER A 496 6.18 -12.69 11.10
CA SER A 496 5.97 -12.03 12.40
C SER A 496 4.72 -11.14 12.47
N GLU A 497 3.84 -11.18 11.50
CA GLU A 497 2.65 -10.31 11.40
C GLU A 497 1.81 -10.31 12.67
N GLY A 498 1.57 -11.49 13.27
CA GLY A 498 0.80 -11.59 14.50
C GLY A 498 1.44 -10.83 15.68
N LYS A 499 2.78 -10.84 15.79
CA LYS A 499 3.51 -10.06 16.79
C LYS A 499 3.41 -8.57 16.49
N LEU A 500 3.65 -8.18 15.25
CA LEU A 500 3.58 -6.76 14.82
C LEU A 500 2.17 -6.19 15.02
N LEU A 501 1.13 -6.95 14.71
CA LEU A 501 -0.26 -6.54 14.92
C LEU A 501 -0.59 -6.33 16.41
N ARG A 502 -0.07 -7.19 17.32
CA ARG A 502 -0.26 -7.01 18.75
C ARG A 502 0.39 -5.72 19.26
N ILE A 503 1.63 -5.43 18.85
CA ILE A 503 2.33 -4.18 19.18
C ILE A 503 1.54 -2.98 18.63
N ALA A 504 1.16 -3.04 17.35
CA ALA A 504 0.44 -1.98 16.67
C ALA A 504 -0.94 -1.72 17.27
N TYR A 505 -1.66 -2.77 17.69
CA TYR A 505 -2.97 -2.65 18.35
C TYR A 505 -2.85 -2.00 19.73
N ALA A 506 -1.91 -2.46 20.56
CA ALA A 506 -1.67 -1.84 21.87
C ALA A 506 -1.32 -0.35 21.73
N PHE A 507 -0.47 0.00 20.77
CA PHE A 507 -0.11 1.37 20.45
C PHE A 507 -1.31 2.19 19.97
N GLU A 508 -2.11 1.64 19.02
CA GLU A 508 -3.33 2.29 18.52
C GLU A 508 -4.32 2.60 19.64
N GLN A 509 -4.55 1.62 20.55
CA GLN A 509 -5.48 1.79 21.67
C GLN A 509 -5.00 2.83 22.69
N ALA A 510 -3.70 2.95 22.92
CA ALA A 510 -3.13 3.92 23.84
C ALA A 510 -3.13 5.35 23.26
N THR A 511 -2.86 5.50 21.97
CA THR A 511 -2.64 6.83 21.36
C THR A 511 -3.89 7.41 20.74
N GLN A 512 -4.81 6.58 20.19
CA GLN A 512 -6.02 7.00 19.46
C GLN A 512 -5.72 8.12 18.43
N ALA A 513 -4.55 8.04 17.78
CA ALA A 513 -3.97 9.13 17.00
C ALA A 513 -4.70 9.39 15.67
N ARG A 514 -5.56 8.45 15.21
CA ARG A 514 -6.30 8.63 13.97
C ARG A 514 -7.35 9.75 14.08
N ARG A 515 -7.46 10.56 13.02
CA ARG A 515 -8.53 11.55 12.85
C ARG A 515 -9.20 11.37 11.47
N VAL A 516 -10.38 11.93 11.31
CA VAL A 516 -11.03 12.09 10.00
C VAL A 516 -10.43 13.33 9.32
N PRO A 517 -10.10 13.27 8.01
CA PRO A 517 -9.64 14.46 7.30
C PRO A 517 -10.68 15.58 7.30
N PRO A 518 -10.29 16.86 7.40
CA PRO A 518 -11.19 17.99 7.37
C PRO A 518 -12.10 17.97 6.13
N GLY A 519 -13.40 18.23 6.33
CA GLY A 519 -14.42 18.19 5.26
C GLY A 519 -14.86 16.77 4.87
N CYS A 520 -14.34 15.74 5.53
CA CYS A 520 -14.76 14.34 5.35
C CYS A 520 -15.61 13.82 6.53
N GLU A 521 -15.99 14.66 7.47
CA GLU A 521 -16.91 14.36 8.55
C GLU A 521 -18.35 14.22 8.00
N GLY A 522 -19.17 13.38 8.53
CA GLY A 522 -20.62 13.28 8.28
C GLY A 522 -21.04 12.62 6.95
#